data_4f094389523c136b3bca8189885032e8
#
_entry.id   4f094389523c136b3bca8189885032e8
#
_cell.length_a   1.000
_cell.length_b   1.000
_cell.length_c   1.000
_cell.angle_alpha   90.00
_cell.angle_beta   90.00
_cell.angle_gamma   90.00
#
_symmetry.space_group_name_H-M   'P 1'
#
loop_
_entity.id
_entity.type
_entity.pdbx_description
1 polymer ?
#
loop_
_entity_poly.entity_id
_entity_poly.type
_entity_poly.pdbx_seq_one_letter_code
_entity_poly.pdbx_strand_id
1 'polypeptide(L)'
;TLATDMPMRSLAAVAEKFGLPGISVQTALRCTDKGEMIRAFKADGVASPWYHIVENESVLKSIISELSFPCIIKPTDNAGSRGVILVHAVEELSRAYRYSREQSRHGTVIIEEYMQGPEVSVEVMTVDGIPHILAVTDKLTTGAPYFVEMGHSQPSRLSKTTIDTIKDLAVKAIRSVGINMGPAHVE
;
A
#
# COMPACT_ATOMS: atom_id res chain seq x y z
N THR A 1 -10.69 -2.59 -19.12
CA THR A 1 -9.36 -2.33 -18.52
C THR A 1 -9.21 -0.84 -18.30
N LEU A 2 -8.76 -0.45 -17.12
CA LEU A 2 -8.52 0.95 -16.75
C LEU A 2 -7.06 1.08 -16.29
N ALA A 3 -6.43 2.18 -16.64
CA ALA A 3 -5.02 2.43 -16.34
C ALA A 3 -4.86 3.33 -15.08
N THR A 4 -5.71 3.12 -14.08
CA THR A 4 -5.69 3.89 -12.82
C THR A 4 -6.44 3.13 -11.71
N ASP A 5 -6.03 3.33 -10.46
CA ASP A 5 -6.57 2.63 -9.29
C ASP A 5 -7.98 3.10 -8.90
N MET A 6 -8.28 4.36 -9.20
CA MET A 6 -9.51 5.02 -8.74
C MET A 6 -10.81 4.30 -9.06
N PRO A 7 -11.03 3.75 -10.28
CA PRO A 7 -12.29 3.10 -10.63
C PRO A 7 -12.27 1.58 -10.42
N MET A 8 -11.23 1.01 -9.80
CA MET A 8 -11.07 -0.45 -9.66
C MET A 8 -12.25 -1.10 -8.93
N ARG A 9 -12.79 -0.47 -7.88
CA ARG A 9 -13.97 -0.99 -7.16
C ARG A 9 -15.21 -1.03 -8.05
N SER A 10 -15.43 0.01 -8.85
CA SER A 10 -16.55 0.07 -9.81
C SER A 10 -16.36 -0.94 -10.94
N LEU A 11 -15.14 -1.09 -11.45
CA LEU A 11 -14.81 -2.09 -12.46
C LEU A 11 -15.09 -3.50 -11.96
N ALA A 12 -14.64 -3.82 -10.73
CA ALA A 12 -14.88 -5.12 -10.12
C ALA A 12 -16.38 -5.39 -9.93
N ALA A 13 -17.16 -4.40 -9.45
CA ALA A 13 -18.60 -4.54 -9.29
C ALA A 13 -19.33 -4.79 -10.61
N VAL A 14 -18.91 -4.13 -11.69
CA VAL A 14 -19.46 -4.37 -13.04
C VAL A 14 -19.07 -5.77 -13.52
N ALA A 15 -17.82 -6.17 -13.37
CA ALA A 15 -17.35 -7.50 -13.76
C ALA A 15 -18.13 -8.62 -13.04
N GLU A 16 -18.26 -8.52 -11.72
CA GLU A 16 -19.05 -9.49 -10.93
C GLU A 16 -20.51 -9.54 -11.40
N LYS A 17 -21.16 -8.38 -11.59
CA LYS A 17 -22.56 -8.30 -12.00
C LYS A 17 -22.83 -8.95 -13.34
N PHE A 18 -21.88 -8.88 -14.28
CA PHE A 18 -22.03 -9.40 -15.63
C PHE A 18 -21.29 -10.72 -15.87
N GLY A 19 -20.72 -11.34 -14.83
CA GLY A 19 -19.96 -12.59 -14.94
C GLY A 19 -18.73 -12.46 -15.83
N LEU A 20 -18.09 -11.30 -15.87
CA LEU A 20 -16.90 -11.06 -16.68
C LEU A 20 -15.63 -11.46 -15.90
N PRO A 21 -14.57 -11.89 -16.59
CA PRO A 21 -13.28 -12.14 -15.95
C PRO A 21 -12.75 -10.86 -15.28
N GLY A 22 -12.30 -10.98 -14.01
CA GLY A 22 -11.76 -9.86 -13.25
C GLY A 22 -11.56 -10.21 -11.79
N ILE A 23 -11.07 -9.24 -11.03
CA ILE A 23 -10.96 -9.35 -9.57
C ILE A 23 -12.32 -9.10 -8.91
N SER A 24 -12.53 -9.66 -7.72
CA SER A 24 -13.72 -9.41 -6.92
C SER A 24 -13.78 -7.98 -6.37
N VAL A 25 -14.96 -7.53 -5.97
CA VAL A 25 -15.14 -6.24 -5.27
C VAL A 25 -14.31 -6.21 -3.98
N GLN A 26 -14.26 -7.32 -3.24
CA GLN A 26 -13.46 -7.43 -2.03
C GLN A 26 -11.96 -7.31 -2.32
N THR A 27 -11.47 -7.96 -3.38
CA THR A 27 -10.08 -7.80 -3.84
C THR A 27 -9.78 -6.36 -4.21
N ALA A 28 -10.67 -5.72 -5.00
CA ALA A 28 -10.50 -4.32 -5.37
C ALA A 28 -10.48 -3.39 -4.15
N LEU A 29 -11.28 -3.67 -3.11
CA LEU A 29 -11.25 -2.94 -1.84
C LEU A 29 -9.88 -3.09 -1.16
N ARG A 30 -9.39 -4.33 -1.00
CA ARG A 30 -8.08 -4.61 -0.39
C ARG A 30 -6.92 -3.97 -1.16
N CYS A 31 -7.02 -3.84 -2.48
CA CYS A 31 -5.98 -3.22 -3.31
C CYS A 31 -6.03 -1.68 -3.30
N THR A 32 -7.15 -1.07 -2.89
CA THR A 32 -7.35 0.39 -2.97
C THR A 32 -7.58 1.06 -1.61
N ASP A 33 -7.52 0.29 -0.52
CA ASP A 33 -7.55 0.79 0.85
C ASP A 33 -6.43 0.14 1.66
N LYS A 34 -5.48 0.95 2.14
CA LYS A 34 -4.30 0.48 2.87
C LYS A 34 -4.66 -0.19 4.20
N GLY A 35 -5.77 0.21 4.82
CA GLY A 35 -6.27 -0.42 6.03
C GLY A 35 -6.75 -1.84 5.77
N GLU A 36 -7.51 -2.05 4.70
CA GLU A 36 -7.97 -3.38 4.30
C GLU A 36 -6.83 -4.26 3.78
N MET A 37 -5.89 -3.67 3.04
CA MET A 37 -4.69 -4.34 2.56
C MET A 37 -3.85 -4.90 3.71
N ILE A 38 -3.50 -4.05 4.69
CA ILE A 38 -2.63 -4.46 5.80
C ILE A 38 -3.30 -5.47 6.73
N ARG A 39 -4.64 -5.40 6.89
CA ARG A 39 -5.41 -6.43 7.63
C ARG A 39 -5.32 -7.79 6.94
N ALA A 40 -5.42 -7.82 5.60
CA ALA A 40 -5.25 -9.05 4.83
C ALA A 40 -3.83 -9.61 5.00
N PHE A 41 -2.81 -8.77 4.87
CA PHE A 41 -1.41 -9.16 5.07
C PHE A 41 -1.19 -9.77 6.45
N LYS A 42 -1.70 -9.14 7.50
CA LYS A 42 -1.58 -9.64 8.87
C LYS A 42 -2.27 -10.99 9.05
N ALA A 43 -3.45 -11.17 8.48
CA ALA A 43 -4.20 -12.43 8.56
C ALA A 43 -3.47 -13.59 7.90
N ASP A 44 -2.76 -13.34 6.80
CA ASP A 44 -2.05 -14.35 6.01
C ASP A 44 -0.54 -14.43 6.34
N GLY A 45 -0.07 -13.70 7.36
CA GLY A 45 1.33 -13.70 7.78
C GLY A 45 2.30 -13.11 6.75
N VAL A 46 1.83 -12.19 5.91
CA VAL A 46 2.69 -11.42 5.00
C VAL A 46 3.46 -10.39 5.80
N ALA A 47 4.78 -10.38 5.65
CA ALA A 47 5.63 -9.41 6.34
C ALA A 47 5.22 -7.98 5.96
N SER A 48 5.04 -7.16 6.97
CA SER A 48 4.59 -5.77 6.84
C SER A 48 5.07 -4.95 8.04
N PRO A 49 5.14 -3.61 7.93
CA PRO A 49 5.49 -2.75 9.05
C PRO A 49 4.47 -2.90 10.19
N TRP A 50 4.85 -2.48 11.42
CA TRP A 50 3.84 -2.25 12.44
C TRP A 50 2.91 -1.11 12.01
N TYR A 51 1.65 -1.17 12.41
CA TYR A 51 0.65 -0.18 12.00
C TYR A 51 -0.48 -0.01 13.00
N HIS A 52 -1.11 1.17 12.94
CA HIS A 52 -2.37 1.47 13.61
C HIS A 52 -3.33 2.14 12.64
N ILE A 53 -4.56 1.68 12.59
CA ILE A 53 -5.63 2.32 11.80
C ILE A 53 -6.38 3.27 12.73
N VAL A 54 -6.49 4.53 12.31
CA VAL A 54 -7.04 5.62 13.13
C VAL A 54 -8.24 6.24 12.42
N GLU A 55 -9.42 5.95 12.93
CA GLU A 55 -10.69 6.42 12.39
C GLU A 55 -11.12 7.78 12.99
N ASN A 56 -10.66 8.07 14.19
CA ASN A 56 -11.01 9.30 14.91
C ASN A 56 -9.96 9.67 15.97
N GLU A 57 -10.10 10.89 16.54
CA GLU A 57 -9.15 11.41 17.54
C GLU A 57 -9.10 10.61 18.85
N SER A 58 -10.19 9.93 19.22
CA SER A 58 -10.20 9.09 20.41
C SER A 58 -9.27 7.88 20.25
N VAL A 59 -9.34 7.24 19.08
CA VAL A 59 -8.43 6.15 18.70
C VAL A 59 -6.99 6.65 18.66
N LEU A 60 -6.74 7.83 18.04
CA LEU A 60 -5.41 8.42 18.02
C LEU A 60 -4.83 8.55 19.43
N LYS A 61 -5.60 9.13 20.35
CA LYS A 61 -5.17 9.34 21.74
C LYS A 61 -4.88 8.03 22.48
N SER A 62 -5.64 6.98 22.19
CA SER A 62 -5.47 5.69 22.89
C SER A 62 -4.21 4.94 22.48
N ILE A 63 -3.66 5.21 21.27
CA ILE A 63 -2.49 4.49 20.76
C ILE A 63 -1.17 5.25 20.89
N ILE A 64 -1.19 6.51 21.37
CA ILE A 64 0.03 7.36 21.43
C ILE A 64 1.19 6.67 22.14
N SER A 65 0.93 5.98 23.23
CA SER A 65 1.97 5.26 24.00
C SER A 65 2.53 4.02 23.32
N GLU A 66 1.88 3.56 22.25
CA GLU A 66 2.30 2.39 21.48
C GLU A 66 3.14 2.76 20.25
N LEU A 67 3.16 4.06 19.89
CA LEU A 67 3.85 4.54 18.71
C LEU A 67 5.36 4.62 18.92
N SER A 68 6.10 4.22 17.90
CA SER A 68 7.54 4.44 17.77
C SER A 68 7.80 5.54 16.73
N PHE A 69 8.78 6.40 17.00
CA PHE A 69 9.15 7.50 16.10
C PHE A 69 10.57 7.30 15.54
N PRO A 70 10.85 7.75 14.30
CA PRO A 70 9.90 8.36 13.38
C PRO A 70 8.89 7.36 12.82
N CYS A 71 7.68 7.86 12.48
CA CYS A 71 6.63 7.06 11.86
C CYS A 71 6.00 7.80 10.68
N ILE A 72 5.29 7.08 9.83
CA ILE A 72 4.52 7.63 8.70
C ILE A 72 3.04 7.68 9.08
N ILE A 73 2.40 8.79 8.76
CA ILE A 73 0.94 8.91 8.76
C ILE A 73 0.45 9.21 7.35
N LYS A 74 -0.59 8.50 6.89
CA LYS A 74 -1.15 8.68 5.55
C LYS A 74 -2.62 8.26 5.48
N PRO A 75 -3.42 8.79 4.52
CA PRO A 75 -4.78 8.33 4.28
C PRO A 75 -4.79 6.86 3.85
N THR A 76 -5.81 6.09 4.28
CA THR A 76 -5.95 4.70 3.80
C THR A 76 -6.38 4.62 2.35
N ASP A 77 -7.11 5.61 1.85
CA ASP A 77 -7.87 5.60 0.59
C ASP A 77 -7.37 6.59 -0.47
N ASN A 78 -6.12 7.05 -0.35
CA ASN A 78 -5.51 7.98 -1.31
C ASN A 78 -4.22 7.40 -1.91
N ALA A 79 -3.75 7.99 -3.02
CA ALA A 79 -2.58 7.59 -3.78
C ALA A 79 -1.72 8.80 -4.18
N GLY A 80 -0.51 8.56 -4.71
CA GLY A 80 0.40 9.61 -5.18
C GLY A 80 0.92 10.49 -4.06
N SER A 81 1.32 9.92 -2.96
CA SER A 81 1.92 10.56 -1.77
C SER A 81 1.08 11.68 -1.14
N ARG A 82 -0.18 11.85 -1.55
CA ARG A 82 -1.08 12.87 -0.99
C ARG A 82 -1.47 12.53 0.44
N GLY A 83 -1.17 13.46 1.35
CA GLY A 83 -1.46 13.27 2.77
C GLY A 83 -0.45 12.42 3.53
N VAL A 84 0.67 12.04 2.91
CA VAL A 84 1.77 11.31 3.56
C VAL A 84 2.62 12.31 4.35
N ILE A 85 2.83 12.04 5.64
CA ILE A 85 3.64 12.86 6.54
C ILE A 85 4.58 11.97 7.34
N LEU A 86 5.86 12.32 7.35
CA LEU A 86 6.83 11.78 8.29
C LEU A 86 6.72 12.56 9.61
N VAL A 87 6.52 11.84 10.70
CA VAL A 87 6.34 12.36 12.06
C VAL A 87 7.54 11.94 12.89
N HIS A 88 8.29 12.91 13.43
CA HIS A 88 9.50 12.64 14.20
C HIS A 88 9.26 12.57 15.70
N ALA A 89 8.19 13.20 16.19
CA ALA A 89 7.89 13.27 17.62
C ALA A 89 6.38 13.40 17.87
N VAL A 90 5.98 13.06 19.09
CA VAL A 90 4.56 13.04 19.49
C VAL A 90 3.89 14.43 19.37
N GLU A 91 4.64 15.50 19.52
CA GLU A 91 4.15 16.89 19.41
C GLU A 91 3.63 17.20 18.01
N GLU A 92 4.16 16.56 16.98
CA GLU A 92 3.78 16.75 15.58
C GLU A 92 2.52 15.96 15.22
N LEU A 93 2.21 14.89 15.98
CA LEU A 93 1.24 13.88 15.63
C LEU A 93 -0.18 14.45 15.37
N SER A 94 -0.66 15.34 16.23
CA SER A 94 -2.02 15.90 16.08
C SER A 94 -2.17 16.76 14.82
N ARG A 95 -1.12 17.47 14.43
CA ARG A 95 -1.11 18.26 13.20
C ARG A 95 -1.05 17.35 11.97
N ALA A 96 -0.18 16.37 11.98
CA ALA A 96 -0.01 15.40 10.91
C ALA A 96 -1.30 14.59 10.69
N TYR A 97 -1.95 14.16 11.78
CA TYR A 97 -3.23 13.46 11.72
C TYR A 97 -4.31 14.29 11.03
N ARG A 98 -4.51 15.54 11.45
CA ARG A 98 -5.53 16.40 10.84
C ARG A 98 -5.29 16.60 9.35
N TYR A 99 -4.06 16.93 8.96
CA TYR A 99 -3.68 17.10 7.56
C TYR A 99 -3.93 15.82 6.75
N SER A 100 -3.45 14.67 7.22
CA SER A 100 -3.62 13.39 6.53
C SER A 100 -5.10 13.02 6.42
N ARG A 101 -5.88 13.23 7.49
CA ARG A 101 -7.32 12.96 7.51
C ARG A 101 -8.10 13.81 6.49
N GLU A 102 -7.74 15.09 6.33
CA GLU A 102 -8.35 15.98 5.34
C GLU A 102 -8.13 15.52 3.89
N GLN A 103 -7.07 14.74 3.65
CA GLN A 103 -6.79 14.16 2.34
C GLN A 103 -7.47 12.79 2.14
N SER A 104 -8.06 12.20 3.16
CA SER A 104 -8.85 10.97 3.08
C SER A 104 -10.29 11.28 2.69
N ARG A 105 -10.91 10.40 1.88
CA ARG A 105 -12.33 10.50 1.52
C ARG A 105 -13.26 10.07 2.65
N HIS A 106 -12.77 9.11 3.46
CA HIS A 106 -13.56 8.54 4.56
C HIS A 106 -13.07 9.02 5.93
N GLY A 107 -12.01 9.84 5.96
CA GLY A 107 -11.44 10.37 7.20
C GLY A 107 -10.65 9.37 8.01
N THR A 108 -10.28 8.21 7.42
CA THR A 108 -9.46 7.19 8.07
C THR A 108 -8.01 7.34 7.64
N VAL A 109 -7.10 7.27 8.60
CA VAL A 109 -5.67 7.28 8.35
C VAL A 109 -5.01 6.02 8.89
N ILE A 110 -3.83 5.69 8.36
CA ILE A 110 -2.95 4.67 8.90
C ILE A 110 -1.67 5.35 9.41
N ILE A 111 -1.22 4.93 10.59
CA ILE A 111 0.09 5.27 11.15
C ILE A 111 0.91 3.99 11.09
N GLU A 112 2.11 4.08 10.52
CA GLU A 112 2.94 2.90 10.31
C GLU A 112 4.42 3.22 10.52
N GLU A 113 5.21 2.17 10.65
CA GLU A 113 6.66 2.25 10.73
C GLU A 113 7.24 3.01 9.54
N TYR A 114 8.19 3.92 9.83
CA TYR A 114 9.00 4.52 8.78
C TYR A 114 10.14 3.58 8.42
N MET A 115 9.96 2.82 7.37
CA MET A 115 10.99 1.95 6.83
C MET A 115 12.01 2.75 6.00
N GLN A 116 13.28 2.50 6.22
CA GLN A 116 14.38 3.13 5.49
C GLN A 116 15.08 2.11 4.61
N GLY A 117 15.37 2.48 3.39
CA GLY A 117 16.07 1.61 2.43
C GLY A 117 15.78 1.97 0.98
N PRO A 118 16.33 1.22 0.04
CA PRO A 118 15.95 1.32 -1.37
C PRO A 118 14.47 1.01 -1.55
N GLU A 119 13.79 1.83 -2.32
CA GLU A 119 12.39 1.63 -2.68
C GLU A 119 12.29 0.94 -4.03
N VAL A 120 11.44 -0.07 -4.13
CA VAL A 120 11.24 -0.83 -5.36
C VAL A 120 9.77 -1.05 -5.64
N SER A 121 9.44 -1.35 -6.90
CA SER A 121 8.17 -1.93 -7.28
C SER A 121 8.35 -3.28 -7.95
N VAL A 122 7.32 -4.11 -7.89
CA VAL A 122 7.26 -5.39 -8.55
C VAL A 122 6.08 -5.42 -9.50
N GLU A 123 6.37 -5.58 -10.78
CA GLU A 123 5.37 -5.72 -11.81
C GLU A 123 4.95 -7.19 -11.92
N VAL A 124 3.66 -7.44 -11.79
CA VAL A 124 3.10 -8.80 -11.75
C VAL A 124 1.95 -8.93 -12.74
N MET A 125 1.87 -10.06 -13.43
CA MET A 125 0.68 -10.47 -14.16
C MET A 125 0.16 -11.76 -13.52
N THR A 126 -1.07 -11.76 -13.04
CA THR A 126 -1.71 -12.96 -12.54
C THR A 126 -2.65 -13.53 -13.58
N VAL A 127 -2.51 -14.82 -13.86
CA VAL A 127 -3.35 -15.58 -14.79
C VAL A 127 -3.82 -16.85 -14.08
N ASP A 128 -5.12 -17.04 -13.99
CA ASP A 128 -5.74 -18.19 -13.34
C ASP A 128 -5.20 -18.48 -11.93
N GLY A 129 -5.03 -17.40 -11.15
CA GLY A 129 -4.52 -17.47 -9.78
C GLY A 129 -3.01 -17.68 -9.64
N ILE A 130 -2.27 -17.73 -10.76
CA ILE A 130 -0.81 -17.89 -10.76
C ILE A 130 -0.15 -16.53 -11.02
N PRO A 131 0.53 -15.91 -10.02
CA PRO A 131 1.29 -14.69 -10.22
C PRO A 131 2.58 -14.94 -11.01
N HIS A 132 2.78 -14.20 -12.08
CA HIS A 132 3.99 -14.17 -12.89
C HIS A 132 4.70 -12.83 -12.66
N ILE A 133 5.87 -12.87 -12.03
CA ILE A 133 6.70 -11.67 -11.84
C ILE A 133 7.32 -11.29 -13.17
N LEU A 134 7.01 -10.08 -13.62
CA LEU A 134 7.54 -9.53 -14.88
C LEU A 134 8.85 -8.80 -14.66
N ALA A 135 8.91 -7.96 -13.62
CA ALA A 135 10.10 -7.19 -13.28
C ALA A 135 10.13 -6.79 -11.81
N VAL A 136 11.33 -6.49 -11.32
CA VAL A 136 11.57 -5.70 -10.11
C VAL A 136 12.26 -4.42 -10.56
N THR A 137 11.74 -3.28 -10.14
CA THR A 137 12.11 -1.94 -10.61
C THR A 137 12.60 -1.11 -9.43
N ASP A 138 13.77 -0.50 -9.55
CA ASP A 138 14.23 0.48 -8.56
C ASP A 138 13.45 1.78 -8.73
N LYS A 139 12.93 2.33 -7.64
CA LYS A 139 12.25 3.63 -7.60
C LYS A 139 13.21 4.70 -7.12
N LEU A 140 13.29 5.78 -7.88
CA LEU A 140 13.99 6.98 -7.46
C LEU A 140 12.96 7.95 -6.89
N THR A 141 13.05 8.22 -5.59
CA THR A 141 12.15 9.14 -4.89
C THR A 141 12.93 10.28 -4.27
N THR A 142 12.26 11.40 -3.98
CA THR A 142 12.88 12.52 -3.26
C THR A 142 13.16 12.18 -1.79
N GLY A 143 12.56 11.10 -1.29
CA GLY A 143 12.51 10.86 0.16
C GLY A 143 11.68 11.91 0.90
N ALA A 144 11.83 11.91 2.24
CA ALA A 144 11.17 12.88 3.09
C ALA A 144 11.60 14.32 2.73
N PRO A 145 10.72 15.32 2.87
CA PRO A 145 9.35 15.21 3.39
C PRO A 145 8.29 14.93 2.33
N TYR A 146 8.63 14.91 1.05
CA TYR A 146 7.66 14.96 -0.04
C TYR A 146 7.32 13.58 -0.64
N PHE A 147 8.26 12.61 -0.57
CA PHE A 147 8.10 11.25 -1.12
C PHE A 147 7.65 11.24 -2.58
N VAL A 148 8.14 12.19 -3.38
CA VAL A 148 7.79 12.31 -4.80
C VAL A 148 8.62 11.32 -5.60
N GLU A 149 7.94 10.56 -6.44
CA GLU A 149 8.58 9.68 -7.39
C GLU A 149 9.18 10.47 -8.55
N MET A 150 10.48 10.28 -8.77
CA MET A 150 11.29 11.01 -9.75
C MET A 150 11.64 10.16 -10.97
N GLY A 151 11.58 8.84 -10.85
CA GLY A 151 11.91 7.95 -11.95
C GLY A 151 12.08 6.50 -11.54
N HIS A 152 12.29 5.65 -12.54
CA HIS A 152 12.41 4.22 -12.41
C HIS A 152 13.65 3.70 -13.13
N SER A 153 14.26 2.64 -12.60
CA SER A 153 15.32 1.90 -13.27
C SER A 153 15.01 0.41 -13.28
N GLN A 154 14.93 -0.16 -14.47
CA GLN A 154 14.60 -1.56 -14.69
C GLN A 154 15.65 -2.23 -15.58
N PRO A 155 16.13 -3.45 -15.24
CA PRO A 155 15.84 -4.19 -14.01
C PRO A 155 16.48 -3.56 -12.77
N SER A 156 16.00 -3.96 -11.57
CA SER A 156 16.58 -3.55 -10.29
C SER A 156 18.06 -3.95 -10.18
N ARG A 157 18.87 -3.08 -9.54
CA ARG A 157 20.30 -3.29 -9.28
C ARG A 157 20.60 -3.95 -7.94
N LEU A 158 19.55 -4.32 -7.19
CA LEU A 158 19.72 -5.04 -5.92
C LEU A 158 20.35 -6.41 -6.12
N SER A 159 20.89 -6.98 -5.05
CA SER A 159 21.47 -8.31 -5.10
C SER A 159 20.43 -9.36 -5.52
N LYS A 160 20.88 -10.43 -6.20
CA LYS A 160 19.99 -11.52 -6.61
C LYS A 160 19.18 -12.08 -5.43
N THR A 161 19.83 -12.28 -4.28
CA THR A 161 19.18 -12.79 -3.07
C THR A 161 18.08 -11.86 -2.60
N THR A 162 18.33 -10.55 -2.58
CA THR A 162 17.33 -9.53 -2.21
C THR A 162 16.15 -9.52 -3.20
N ILE A 163 16.44 -9.57 -4.50
CA ILE A 163 15.41 -9.63 -5.54
C ILE A 163 14.55 -10.89 -5.39
N ASP A 164 15.15 -12.05 -5.12
CA ASP A 164 14.39 -13.29 -4.92
C ASP A 164 13.46 -13.19 -3.69
N THR A 165 13.94 -12.60 -2.59
CA THR A 165 13.11 -12.33 -1.39
C THR A 165 11.95 -11.36 -1.70
N ILE A 166 12.20 -10.29 -2.45
CA ILE A 166 11.19 -9.32 -2.87
C ILE A 166 10.10 -10.00 -3.71
N LYS A 167 10.50 -10.84 -4.67
CA LYS A 167 9.56 -11.59 -5.52
C LYS A 167 8.68 -12.53 -4.69
N ASP A 168 9.25 -13.24 -3.74
CA ASP A 168 8.50 -14.15 -2.86
C ASP A 168 7.49 -13.37 -2.00
N LEU A 169 7.89 -12.19 -1.48
CA LEU A 169 7.01 -11.33 -0.71
C LEU A 169 5.87 -10.78 -1.58
N ALA A 170 6.19 -10.31 -2.80
CA ALA A 170 5.17 -9.82 -3.74
C ALA A 170 4.14 -10.89 -4.10
N VAL A 171 4.57 -12.14 -4.34
CA VAL A 171 3.66 -13.27 -4.58
C VAL A 171 2.73 -13.52 -3.40
N LYS A 172 3.26 -13.47 -2.16
CA LYS A 172 2.44 -13.60 -0.94
C LYS A 172 1.44 -12.46 -0.82
N ALA A 173 1.86 -11.22 -1.06
CA ALA A 173 1.00 -10.03 -1.03
C ALA A 173 -0.16 -10.14 -2.05
N ILE A 174 0.14 -10.49 -3.30
CA ILE A 174 -0.84 -10.70 -4.38
C ILE A 174 -1.90 -11.73 -3.98
N ARG A 175 -1.47 -12.86 -3.42
CA ARG A 175 -2.38 -13.91 -2.95
C ARG A 175 -3.24 -13.46 -1.78
N SER A 176 -2.66 -12.76 -0.84
CA SER A 176 -3.35 -12.27 0.37
C SER A 176 -4.47 -11.29 0.05
N VAL A 177 -4.26 -10.37 -0.88
CA VAL A 177 -5.32 -9.46 -1.31
C VAL A 177 -6.34 -10.13 -2.24
N GLY A 178 -6.02 -11.29 -2.81
CA GLY A 178 -6.92 -12.10 -3.64
C GLY A 178 -6.89 -11.79 -5.12
N ILE A 179 -5.78 -11.25 -5.66
CA ILE A 179 -5.65 -11.01 -7.11
C ILE A 179 -5.44 -12.35 -7.81
N ASN A 180 -6.46 -12.80 -8.55
CA ASN A 180 -6.46 -14.04 -9.31
C ASN A 180 -6.38 -13.84 -10.83
N MET A 181 -6.58 -12.61 -11.30
CA MET A 181 -6.57 -12.25 -12.72
C MET A 181 -6.15 -10.80 -12.92
N GLY A 182 -5.22 -10.56 -13.85
CA GLY A 182 -4.82 -9.23 -14.30
C GLY A 182 -3.48 -8.72 -13.76
N PRO A 183 -3.09 -7.52 -14.17
CA PRO A 183 -1.85 -6.89 -13.75
C PRO A 183 -1.94 -6.36 -12.32
N ALA A 184 -0.80 -6.32 -11.65
CA ALA A 184 -0.61 -5.66 -10.37
C ALA A 184 0.76 -4.99 -10.29
N HIS A 185 0.79 -3.86 -9.62
CA HIS A 185 1.97 -3.09 -9.26
C HIS A 185 2.08 -3.15 -7.73
N VAL A 186 3.13 -3.77 -7.22
CA VAL A 186 3.36 -3.99 -5.78
C VAL A 186 4.51 -3.11 -5.34
N GLU A 187 4.26 -2.27 -4.35
CA GLU A 187 5.25 -1.38 -3.72
C GLU A 187 5.57 -1.82 -2.29
#